data_11933e34256772a36bda0603f82a95a8
#
_entry.id   11933e34256772a36bda0603f82a95a8
#
_cell.length_a   1.000
_cell.length_b   1.000
_cell.length_c   1.000
_cell.angle_alpha   90.00
_cell.angle_beta   90.00
_cell.angle_gamma   90.00
#
_symmetry.space_group_name_H-M   'P 1'
#
loop_
_entity.id
_entity.type
_entity.pdbx_description
1 polymer ?
#
loop_
_entity_poly.entity_id
_entity_poly.type
_entity_poly.pdbx_seq_one_letter_code
_entity_poly.pdbx_strand_id
1 'polypeptide(L)'
;IEVAKEIFNRFDPTMKVEVFINDGTEVKPGDVAMVVEGKVQSLLQTERLMLNVMQRMSGIATMTRKYAKVLEGTNTRVLDTRKTTPGMRILEKMAVKIGGGVNHRIGLFDMIPAAVFI
;
A
#
# COMPACT_ATOMS: atom_id res chain seq x y z
N ILE A 1 -3.33 4.89 3.13
CA ILE A 1 -3.88 5.73 4.22
C ILE A 1 -4.04 4.90 5.48
N GLU A 2 -4.68 3.74 5.45
CA GLU A 2 -4.90 2.91 6.65
C GLU A 2 -3.58 2.51 7.33
N VAL A 3 -2.54 2.18 6.56
CA VAL A 3 -1.20 1.87 7.12
C VAL A 3 -0.58 3.10 7.78
N ALA A 4 -0.74 4.29 7.19
CA ALA A 4 -0.24 5.53 7.77
C ALA A 4 -0.92 5.84 9.10
N LYS A 5 -2.24 5.70 9.16
CA LYS A 5 -3.04 5.85 10.38
C LYS A 5 -2.57 4.89 11.49
N GLU A 6 -2.31 3.64 11.12
CA GLU A 6 -1.82 2.64 12.08
C GLU A 6 -0.42 2.97 12.60
N ILE A 7 0.47 3.51 11.76
CA ILE A 7 1.81 3.96 12.19
C ILE A 7 1.68 5.04 13.27
N PHE A 8 0.84 6.06 13.04
CA PHE A 8 0.64 7.11 14.01
C PHE A 8 0.04 6.59 15.31
N ASN A 9 -1.03 5.80 15.23
CA ASN A 9 -1.72 5.26 16.40
C ASN A 9 -0.82 4.36 17.27
N ARG A 10 0.03 3.55 16.65
CA ARG A 10 0.97 2.68 17.37
C ARG A 10 2.09 3.46 18.03
N PHE A 11 2.54 4.53 17.40
CA PHE A 11 3.62 5.34 17.94
C PHE A 11 3.16 6.23 19.11
N ASP A 12 2.07 6.94 18.92
CA ASP A 12 1.47 7.82 19.93
C ASP A 12 -0.06 7.81 19.80
N PRO A 13 -0.78 7.05 20.64
CA PRO A 13 -2.23 6.96 20.60
C PRO A 13 -2.98 8.28 20.84
N THR A 14 -2.27 9.32 21.29
CA THR A 14 -2.88 10.65 21.49
C THR A 14 -2.95 11.48 20.22
N MET A 15 -2.31 11.03 19.13
CA MET A 15 -2.36 11.69 17.85
C MET A 15 -3.75 11.52 17.21
N LYS A 16 -4.26 12.59 16.66
CA LYS A 16 -5.52 12.59 15.91
C LYS A 16 -5.23 12.53 14.42
N VAL A 17 -5.84 11.57 13.74
CA VAL A 17 -5.69 11.39 12.29
C VAL A 17 -7.08 11.53 11.66
N GLU A 18 -7.26 12.57 10.87
CA GLU A 18 -8.46 12.80 10.07
C GLU A 18 -8.19 12.45 8.62
N VAL A 19 -8.99 11.54 8.06
CA VAL A 19 -8.81 11.01 6.70
C VAL A 19 -9.89 11.59 5.78
N PHE A 20 -9.46 12.18 4.67
CA PHE A 20 -10.34 12.75 3.65
C PHE A 20 -10.41 11.91 2.37
N ILE A 21 -9.35 11.17 2.07
CA ILE A 21 -9.25 10.35 0.86
C ILE A 21 -8.88 8.92 1.26
N ASN A 22 -9.69 7.96 0.81
CA ASN A 22 -9.47 6.54 1.12
C ASN A 22 -8.46 5.89 0.17
N ASP A 23 -7.92 4.74 0.60
CA ASP A 23 -7.05 3.91 -0.23
C ASP A 23 -7.74 3.52 -1.55
N GLY A 24 -6.97 3.53 -2.63
CA GLY A 24 -7.46 3.20 -3.99
C GLY A 24 -8.08 4.37 -4.75
N THR A 25 -8.25 5.53 -4.12
CA THR A 25 -8.72 6.74 -4.79
C THR A 25 -7.59 7.40 -5.59
N GLU A 26 -7.86 7.83 -6.80
CA GLU A 26 -6.93 8.59 -7.63
C GLU A 26 -6.84 10.03 -7.09
N VAL A 27 -5.63 10.51 -6.89
CA VAL A 27 -5.36 11.85 -6.34
C VAL A 27 -4.60 12.72 -7.31
N LYS A 28 -4.74 14.04 -7.15
CA LYS A 28 -4.05 15.06 -7.94
C LYS A 28 -3.12 15.89 -7.05
N PRO A 29 -2.12 16.55 -7.62
CA PRO A 29 -1.30 17.51 -6.89
C PRO A 29 -2.16 18.57 -6.20
N GLY A 30 -1.94 18.75 -4.90
CA GLY A 30 -2.71 19.68 -4.07
C GLY A 30 -3.85 19.06 -3.28
N ASP A 31 -4.23 17.81 -3.57
CA ASP A 31 -5.24 17.10 -2.77
C ASP A 31 -4.72 16.81 -1.35
N VAL A 32 -5.55 17.08 -0.35
CA VAL A 32 -5.25 16.76 1.05
C VAL A 32 -5.86 15.40 1.39
N ALA A 33 -5.01 14.38 1.53
CA ALA A 33 -5.46 13.02 1.80
C ALA A 33 -5.81 12.78 3.27
N MET A 34 -5.05 13.39 4.18
CA MET A 34 -5.30 13.33 5.62
C MET A 34 -4.65 14.51 6.33
N VAL A 35 -5.14 14.81 7.53
CA VAL A 35 -4.54 15.76 8.47
C VAL A 35 -4.20 15.01 9.74
N VAL A 36 -3.02 15.30 10.27
CA VAL A 36 -2.53 14.69 11.52
C VAL A 36 -2.23 15.79 12.51
N GLU A 37 -2.81 15.68 13.71
CA GLU A 37 -2.64 16.60 14.82
C GLU A 37 -2.04 15.87 16.02
N GLY A 38 -1.01 16.42 16.63
CA GLY A 38 -0.36 15.81 17.79
C GLY A 38 0.86 16.57 18.25
N LYS A 39 1.60 15.97 19.19
CA LYS A 39 2.86 16.53 19.70
C LYS A 39 3.88 16.64 18.57
N VAL A 40 4.56 17.77 18.49
CA VAL A 40 5.59 18.03 17.46
C VAL A 40 6.65 16.93 17.43
N GLN A 41 7.10 16.46 18.61
CA GLN A 41 8.09 15.39 18.71
C GLN A 41 7.58 14.09 18.07
N SER A 42 6.34 13.67 18.36
CA SER A 42 5.73 12.46 17.80
C SER A 42 5.57 12.57 16.28
N LEU A 43 5.14 13.75 15.79
CA LEU A 43 5.01 14.02 14.37
C LEU A 43 6.36 13.89 13.64
N LEU A 44 7.41 14.55 14.13
CA LEU A 44 8.73 14.52 13.51
C LEU A 44 9.37 13.13 13.49
N GLN A 45 9.13 12.32 14.52
CA GLN A 45 9.67 10.96 14.62
C GLN A 45 8.98 9.96 13.69
N THR A 46 7.69 10.17 13.39
CA THR A 46 6.89 9.26 12.56
C THR A 46 6.81 9.68 11.09
N GLU A 47 6.98 10.97 10.81
CA GLU A 47 6.82 11.54 9.47
C GLU A 47 7.59 10.78 8.39
N ARG A 48 8.90 10.58 8.59
CA ARG A 48 9.74 9.96 7.56
C ARG A 48 9.33 8.52 7.26
N LEU A 49 9.04 7.74 8.29
CA LEU A 49 8.57 6.37 8.12
C LEU A 49 7.25 6.33 7.35
N MET A 50 6.30 7.14 7.78
CA MET A 50 4.97 7.24 7.18
C MET A 50 5.06 7.65 5.71
N LEU A 51 5.80 8.72 5.39
CA LEU A 51 5.96 9.20 4.01
C LEU A 51 6.63 8.16 3.11
N ASN A 52 7.68 7.48 3.58
CA ASN A 52 8.36 6.45 2.81
C ASN A 52 7.42 5.27 2.49
N VAL A 53 6.65 4.82 3.47
CA VAL A 53 5.66 3.74 3.28
C VAL A 53 4.56 4.18 2.32
N MET A 54 3.98 5.36 2.51
CA MET A 54 2.93 5.88 1.62
C MET A 54 3.43 6.05 0.19
N GLN A 55 4.58 6.65 -0.02
CA GLN A 55 5.16 6.83 -1.36
C GLN A 55 5.41 5.48 -2.05
N ARG A 56 5.98 4.52 -1.34
CA ARG A 56 6.23 3.18 -1.86
C ARG A 56 4.94 2.49 -2.27
N MET A 57 3.96 2.44 -1.37
CA MET A 57 2.68 1.79 -1.62
C MET A 57 1.89 2.49 -2.74
N SER A 58 1.87 3.82 -2.75
CA SER A 58 1.19 4.60 -3.81
C SER A 58 1.80 4.37 -5.18
N GLY A 59 3.14 4.29 -5.28
CA GLY A 59 3.83 3.98 -6.53
C GLY A 59 3.44 2.60 -7.07
N ILE A 60 3.42 1.58 -6.21
CA ILE A 60 3.02 0.21 -6.58
C ILE A 60 1.55 0.16 -6.99
N ALA A 61 0.65 0.77 -6.20
CA ALA A 61 -0.78 0.80 -6.49
C ALA A 61 -1.07 1.52 -7.82
N THR A 62 -0.41 2.66 -8.08
CA THR A 62 -0.55 3.41 -9.32
C THR A 62 -0.09 2.60 -10.54
N MET A 63 1.06 1.93 -10.43
CA MET A 63 1.55 1.08 -11.52
C MET A 63 0.63 -0.11 -11.76
N THR A 64 0.18 -0.78 -10.70
CA THR A 64 -0.78 -1.88 -10.79
C THR A 64 -2.08 -1.43 -11.46
N ARG A 65 -2.60 -0.26 -11.12
CA ARG A 65 -3.81 0.31 -11.72
C ARG A 65 -3.63 0.56 -13.22
N LYS A 66 -2.47 1.04 -13.65
CA LYS A 66 -2.19 1.23 -15.08
C LYS A 66 -2.29 -0.09 -15.84
N TYR A 67 -1.68 -1.16 -15.33
CA TYR A 67 -1.76 -2.49 -15.96
C TYR A 67 -3.18 -3.07 -15.87
N ALA A 68 -3.86 -2.94 -14.75
CA ALA A 68 -5.23 -3.43 -14.59
C ALA A 68 -6.18 -2.77 -15.60
N LYS A 69 -6.07 -1.45 -15.83
CA LYS A 69 -6.87 -0.72 -16.85
C LYS A 69 -6.64 -1.26 -18.27
N VAL A 70 -5.41 -1.63 -18.62
CA VAL A 70 -5.12 -2.20 -19.96
C VAL A 70 -5.77 -3.57 -20.15
N LEU A 71 -5.97 -4.31 -19.07
CA LEU A 71 -6.55 -5.65 -19.07
C LEU A 71 -8.08 -5.65 -18.90
N GLU A 72 -8.70 -4.49 -18.74
CA GLU A 72 -10.16 -4.37 -18.64
C GLU A 72 -10.84 -4.97 -19.87
N GLY A 73 -11.89 -5.73 -19.64
CA GLY A 73 -12.60 -6.45 -20.70
C GLY A 73 -11.99 -7.79 -21.12
N THR A 74 -10.86 -8.18 -20.52
CA THR A 74 -10.25 -9.51 -20.71
C THR A 74 -10.43 -10.39 -19.47
N ASN A 75 -10.18 -11.71 -19.59
CA ASN A 75 -10.13 -12.64 -18.46
C ASN A 75 -8.78 -12.66 -17.76
N THR A 76 -7.88 -11.72 -18.08
CA THR A 76 -6.52 -11.65 -17.51
C THR A 76 -6.47 -10.71 -16.33
N ARG A 77 -5.67 -11.05 -15.31
CA ARG A 77 -5.49 -10.23 -14.10
C ARG A 77 -4.01 -10.02 -13.80
N VAL A 78 -3.69 -8.88 -13.20
CA VAL A 78 -2.35 -8.59 -12.69
C VAL A 78 -2.15 -9.36 -11.39
N LEU A 79 -1.13 -10.21 -11.33
CA LEU A 79 -0.72 -10.93 -10.11
C LEU A 79 0.55 -10.34 -9.54
N ASP A 80 0.64 -10.28 -8.23
CA ASP A 80 1.89 -9.97 -7.54
C ASP A 80 2.84 -11.18 -7.48
N THR A 81 4.03 -10.97 -6.94
CA THR A 81 5.04 -12.00 -6.75
C THR A 81 5.58 -11.99 -5.33
N ARG A 82 6.42 -12.99 -4.98
CA ARG A 82 7.19 -13.00 -3.73
C ARG A 82 8.54 -12.26 -3.83
N LYS A 83 8.88 -11.76 -5.01
CA LYS A 83 10.10 -10.97 -5.25
C LYS A 83 9.89 -9.53 -4.77
N THR A 84 9.83 -9.37 -3.47
CA THR A 84 9.53 -8.11 -2.78
C THR A 84 10.77 -7.57 -2.06
N THR A 85 10.74 -6.29 -1.74
CA THR A 85 11.75 -5.68 -0.88
C THR A 85 11.78 -6.39 0.48
N PRO A 86 12.96 -6.73 1.02
CA PRO A 86 13.07 -7.32 2.35
C PRO A 86 12.28 -6.55 3.40
N GLY A 87 11.47 -7.26 4.19
CA GLY A 87 10.61 -6.69 5.23
C GLY A 87 9.35 -5.98 4.73
N MET A 88 9.20 -5.73 3.40
CA MET A 88 8.09 -4.94 2.86
C MET A 88 6.98 -5.77 2.19
N ARG A 89 7.09 -7.10 2.19
CA ARG A 89 6.19 -7.98 1.42
C ARG A 89 4.71 -7.73 1.67
N ILE A 90 4.31 -7.61 2.93
CA ILE A 90 2.91 -7.40 3.30
C ILE A 90 2.41 -6.09 2.71
N LEU A 91 3.15 -4.99 2.89
CA LEU A 91 2.79 -3.66 2.41
C LEU A 91 2.75 -3.59 0.87
N GLU A 92 3.73 -4.20 0.21
CA GLU A 92 3.78 -4.24 -1.26
C GLU A 92 2.61 -5.04 -1.86
N LYS A 93 2.27 -6.18 -1.25
CA LYS A 93 1.10 -6.99 -1.66
C LYS A 93 -0.22 -6.27 -1.38
N MET A 94 -0.34 -5.57 -0.26
CA MET A 94 -1.50 -4.70 0.00
C MET A 94 -1.63 -3.62 -1.07
N ALA A 95 -0.54 -2.98 -1.45
CA ALA A 95 -0.53 -1.95 -2.49
C ALA A 95 -0.97 -2.49 -3.86
N VAL A 96 -0.55 -3.71 -4.24
CA VAL A 96 -1.04 -4.37 -5.46
C VAL A 96 -2.55 -4.57 -5.42
N LYS A 97 -3.10 -5.03 -4.29
CA LYS A 97 -4.55 -5.19 -4.11
C LYS A 97 -5.30 -3.86 -4.21
N ILE A 98 -4.79 -2.81 -3.57
CA ILE A 98 -5.33 -1.45 -3.64
C ILE A 98 -5.36 -0.93 -5.09
N GLY A 99 -4.33 -1.24 -5.87
CA GLY A 99 -4.25 -0.89 -7.30
C GLY A 99 -5.16 -1.70 -8.22
N GLY A 100 -5.91 -2.69 -7.71
CA GLY A 100 -6.80 -3.55 -8.49
C GLY A 100 -6.16 -4.83 -9.02
N GLY A 101 -4.96 -5.17 -8.56
CA GLY A 101 -4.34 -6.46 -8.81
C GLY A 101 -4.81 -7.55 -7.83
N VAL A 102 -4.32 -8.76 -8.05
CA VAL A 102 -4.64 -9.94 -7.23
C VAL A 102 -3.37 -10.43 -6.54
N ASN A 103 -3.50 -10.77 -5.27
CA ASN A 103 -2.40 -11.34 -4.52
C ASN A 103 -2.23 -12.82 -4.87
N HIS A 104 -1.03 -13.19 -5.26
CA HIS A 104 -0.56 -14.58 -5.26
C HIS A 104 -0.15 -14.96 -3.84
N ARG A 105 0.35 -16.18 -3.62
CA ARG A 105 0.77 -16.66 -2.28
C ARG A 105 1.70 -15.68 -1.55
N ILE A 106 1.55 -15.59 -0.24
CA ILE A 106 2.41 -14.77 0.64
C ILE A 106 3.72 -15.52 0.93
N GLY A 107 3.65 -16.84 1.14
CA GLY A 107 4.76 -17.70 1.49
C GLY A 107 4.72 -19.05 0.77
N LEU A 108 5.56 -19.97 1.22
CA LEU A 108 5.56 -21.36 0.71
C LEU A 108 4.46 -22.20 1.33
N PHE A 109 3.90 -21.72 2.44
CA PHE A 109 2.93 -22.46 3.26
C PHE A 109 1.47 -22.28 2.80
N ASP A 110 1.17 -21.26 2.00
CA ASP A 110 -0.21 -20.88 1.66
C ASP A 110 -0.62 -21.28 0.23
N MET A 111 0.32 -21.70 -0.60
CA MET A 111 0.03 -22.22 -1.94
C MET A 111 1.21 -23.03 -2.48
N ILE A 112 0.96 -24.27 -2.88
CA ILE A 112 1.91 -25.07 -3.64
C ILE A 112 1.57 -24.90 -5.13
N PRO A 113 2.44 -24.30 -5.96
CA PRO A 113 2.17 -24.18 -7.39
C PRO A 113 2.17 -25.57 -8.02
N ALA A 114 1.15 -25.86 -8.82
CA ALA A 114 1.06 -27.09 -9.58
C ALA A 114 2.08 -27.18 -10.73
N ALA A 115 2.76 -26.05 -11.04
CA ALA A 115 3.82 -26.00 -12.06
C ALA A 115 4.97 -25.13 -11.57
N VAL A 116 6.19 -25.62 -11.79
CA VAL A 116 7.41 -24.83 -11.66
C VAL A 116 7.74 -24.27 -13.04
N PHE A 117 7.61 -22.97 -13.23
CA PHE A 117 8.15 -22.32 -14.42
C PHE A 117 9.62 -21.99 -14.16
N ILE A 118 10.49 -22.60 -14.93
CA ILE A 118 11.92 -22.35 -14.94
C ILE A 118 12.20 -21.18 -15.90
#